data_65ef17fb0dfdc550c92b512da0905a97
#
_entry.id   65ef17fb0dfdc550c92b512da0905a97
#
_cell.length_a   1.000
_cell.length_b   1.000
_cell.length_c   1.000
_cell.angle_alpha   90.00
_cell.angle_beta   90.00
_cell.angle_gamma   90.00
#
_symmetry.space_group_name_H-M   'P 1'
#
loop_
_entity.id
_entity.type
_entity.pdbx_description
1 polymer ?
#
loop_
_entity_poly.entity_id
_entity_poly.type
_entity_poly.pdbx_seq_one_letter_code
_entity_poly.pdbx_strand_id
1 'polypeptide(L)'
;KKFIKPVSKKSLKNKEKKVDQKTDNLRIPKNNEQKPEIKKVKKQETEKKEYKVKDYVVYPKHGVGQITEFKKMNIGGIDIEAYILKFEKDKANGMVPVNKQSHLRPLATINQVNKCISILKSKPKIKRSMWSRRAQEYEAKISSGKIYELAEVVRDLNKGDDLMVDQS
;
A
#
# COMPACT_ATOMS: atom_id res chain seq x y z
N LYS A 1 -20.22 -55.27 -13.94
CA LYS A 1 -21.20 -55.45 -15.04
C LYS A 1 -22.04 -54.18 -15.11
N LYS A 2 -21.85 -53.28 -15.97
CA LYS A 2 -22.42 -52.96 -17.25
C LYS A 2 -21.81 -51.65 -17.73
N PHE A 3 -21.17 -51.75 -18.89
CA PHE A 3 -20.73 -50.66 -19.75
C PHE A 3 -21.94 -50.02 -20.42
N ILE A 4 -21.90 -48.70 -20.60
CA ILE A 4 -22.66 -48.02 -21.64
C ILE A 4 -21.75 -47.02 -22.33
N LYS A 5 -21.59 -47.20 -23.63
CA LYS A 5 -20.80 -46.44 -24.61
C LYS A 5 -21.58 -45.21 -25.14
N PRO A 6 -20.91 -44.31 -25.84
CA PRO A 6 -21.40 -43.00 -26.21
C PRO A 6 -22.21 -42.99 -27.50
N VAL A 7 -23.10 -42.01 -27.67
CA VAL A 7 -23.88 -41.80 -28.89
C VAL A 7 -23.32 -40.59 -29.65
N SER A 8 -23.10 -40.87 -30.92
CA SER A 8 -22.53 -40.00 -31.97
C SER A 8 -23.53 -39.00 -32.56
N LYS A 9 -22.99 -37.89 -32.98
CA LYS A 9 -23.25 -37.00 -34.11
C LYS A 9 -24.55 -37.21 -34.94
N LYS A 10 -25.28 -36.11 -35.18
CA LYS A 10 -25.97 -35.88 -36.46
C LYS A 10 -25.85 -34.41 -36.86
N SER A 11 -25.22 -34.24 -38.01
CA SER A 11 -25.21 -33.09 -38.89
C SER A 11 -26.56 -32.91 -39.57
N LEU A 12 -27.01 -31.67 -39.71
CA LEU A 12 -28.06 -31.34 -40.65
C LEU A 12 -27.62 -30.13 -41.50
N LYS A 13 -27.35 -30.42 -42.76
CA LYS A 13 -27.31 -29.49 -43.91
C LYS A 13 -28.74 -29.09 -44.22
N ASN A 14 -28.99 -27.83 -44.51
CA ASN A 14 -30.03 -27.38 -45.47
C ASN A 14 -29.62 -26.01 -46.00
N LYS A 15 -29.23 -25.98 -47.24
CA LYS A 15 -29.91 -25.63 -48.51
C LYS A 15 -30.19 -24.13 -48.65
N GLU A 16 -29.49 -23.64 -49.66
CA GLU A 16 -29.59 -22.36 -50.36
C GLU A 16 -31.00 -22.03 -50.78
N LYS A 17 -31.35 -20.73 -50.70
CA LYS A 17 -32.23 -20.07 -51.66
C LYS A 17 -31.67 -18.70 -51.99
N LYS A 18 -31.26 -18.58 -53.28
CA LYS A 18 -31.02 -17.30 -53.96
C LYS A 18 -32.34 -16.55 -54.06
N VAL A 19 -32.30 -15.28 -53.76
CA VAL A 19 -33.20 -14.28 -54.28
C VAL A 19 -32.38 -13.04 -54.62
N ASP A 20 -32.25 -12.80 -55.95
CA ASP A 20 -31.75 -11.54 -56.49
C ASP A 20 -32.78 -10.44 -56.21
N GLN A 21 -32.34 -9.30 -55.66
CA GLN A 21 -32.95 -8.01 -56.09
C GLN A 21 -31.94 -6.87 -55.86
N LYS A 22 -31.87 -6.08 -56.90
CA LYS A 22 -31.12 -4.88 -57.19
C LYS A 22 -31.37 -3.74 -56.24
N THR A 23 -30.35 -2.84 -56.28
CA THR A 23 -30.39 -1.37 -56.08
C THR A 23 -30.23 -0.95 -54.62
N ASP A 24 -29.27 -0.20 -54.27
CA ASP A 24 -28.95 1.20 -54.47
C ASP A 24 -27.64 1.59 -53.85
N ASN A 25 -26.91 2.38 -54.58
CA ASN A 25 -25.67 3.04 -54.13
C ASN A 25 -25.94 4.01 -52.97
N LEU A 26 -25.63 3.60 -51.75
CA LEU A 26 -25.37 4.51 -50.66
C LEU A 26 -23.87 4.45 -50.31
N ARG A 27 -23.13 5.44 -50.81
CA ARG A 27 -21.75 5.71 -50.41
C ARG A 27 -21.76 5.98 -48.92
N ILE A 28 -21.34 5.00 -48.13
CA ILE A 28 -20.97 5.20 -46.72
C ILE A 28 -19.63 5.91 -46.75
N PRO A 29 -19.49 7.10 -46.12
CA PRO A 29 -18.20 7.74 -45.98
C PRO A 29 -17.34 6.84 -45.09
N LYS A 30 -16.14 6.49 -45.57
CA LYS A 30 -15.12 5.84 -44.75
C LYS A 30 -14.82 6.75 -43.59
N ASN A 31 -15.42 6.47 -42.43
CA ASN A 31 -14.99 7.03 -41.17
C ASN A 31 -13.55 6.55 -40.95
N ASN A 32 -12.64 7.49 -40.91
CA ASN A 32 -11.28 7.29 -40.41
C ASN A 32 -11.40 6.80 -38.97
N GLU A 33 -11.36 5.49 -38.79
CA GLU A 33 -11.10 4.92 -37.48
C GLU A 33 -9.67 5.32 -37.09
N GLN A 34 -9.57 6.47 -36.45
CA GLN A 34 -8.38 6.80 -35.66
C GLN A 34 -8.30 5.72 -34.60
N LYS A 35 -7.37 4.78 -34.77
CA LYS A 35 -6.91 3.89 -33.70
C LYS A 35 -6.63 4.80 -32.48
N PRO A 36 -7.22 4.51 -31.31
CA PRO A 36 -6.85 5.27 -30.11
C PRO A 36 -5.35 5.12 -29.93
N GLU A 37 -4.61 6.23 -30.06
CA GLU A 37 -3.22 6.28 -29.64
C GLU A 37 -3.18 5.86 -28.19
N ILE A 38 -2.61 4.69 -27.94
CA ILE A 38 -2.27 4.25 -26.59
C ILE A 38 -1.23 5.26 -26.10
N LYS A 39 -1.68 6.29 -25.38
CA LYS A 39 -0.82 7.23 -24.68
C LYS A 39 0.09 6.38 -23.82
N LYS A 40 1.38 6.35 -24.17
CA LYS A 40 2.42 5.68 -23.38
C LYS A 40 2.27 6.17 -21.95
N VAL A 41 1.77 5.32 -21.06
CA VAL A 41 1.60 5.61 -19.65
C VAL A 41 2.97 6.04 -19.14
N LYS A 42 3.06 7.24 -18.58
CA LYS A 42 4.30 7.79 -18.05
C LYS A 42 4.78 6.80 -16.97
N LYS A 43 5.94 6.20 -17.22
CA LYS A 43 6.62 5.39 -16.22
C LYS A 43 6.84 6.28 -15.01
N GLN A 44 6.29 5.90 -13.87
CA GLN A 44 6.52 6.65 -12.64
C GLN A 44 8.02 6.65 -12.36
N GLU A 45 8.61 7.81 -12.09
CA GLU A 45 10.03 7.88 -11.74
C GLU A 45 10.25 6.97 -10.53
N THR A 46 11.00 5.90 -10.74
CA THR A 46 11.33 4.94 -9.68
C THR A 46 12.42 5.58 -8.84
N GLU A 47 12.08 5.99 -7.63
CA GLU A 47 13.06 6.42 -6.66
C GLU A 47 14.10 5.31 -6.43
N LYS A 48 15.33 5.73 -6.12
CA LYS A 48 16.42 4.79 -5.82
C LYS A 48 16.02 3.95 -4.60
N LYS A 49 16.14 2.63 -4.71
CA LYS A 49 15.85 1.72 -3.61
C LYS A 49 16.85 1.89 -2.48
N GLU A 50 16.39 2.20 -1.29
CA GLU A 50 17.21 2.38 -0.10
C GLU A 50 17.44 1.07 0.66
N TYR A 51 16.48 0.15 0.58
CA TYR A 51 16.49 -1.11 1.33
C TYR A 51 16.66 -2.32 0.42
N LYS A 52 17.20 -3.39 0.98
CA LYS A 52 17.43 -4.67 0.30
C LYS A 52 16.48 -5.75 0.81
N VAL A 53 16.36 -6.83 0.04
CA VAL A 53 15.67 -8.05 0.51
C VAL A 53 16.37 -8.59 1.75
N LYS A 54 15.60 -9.04 2.74
CA LYS A 54 16.00 -9.48 4.08
C LYS A 54 16.34 -8.37 5.07
N ASP A 55 16.34 -7.10 4.68
CA ASP A 55 16.51 -6.01 5.64
C ASP A 55 15.28 -5.92 6.55
N TYR A 56 15.55 -5.57 7.82
CA TYR A 56 14.51 -5.25 8.78
C TYR A 56 14.27 -3.76 8.78
N VAL A 57 13.02 -3.38 8.68
CA VAL A 57 12.57 -1.99 8.69
C VAL A 57 11.40 -1.80 9.65
N VAL A 58 11.20 -0.59 10.10
CA VAL A 58 10.07 -0.24 10.95
C VAL A 58 9.07 0.57 10.14
N TYR A 59 7.83 0.07 10.10
CA TYR A 59 6.71 0.82 9.56
C TYR A 59 5.91 1.42 10.71
N PRO A 60 5.65 2.75 10.78
CA PRO A 60 5.02 3.41 11.91
C PRO A 60 3.72 2.74 12.27
N LYS A 61 2.89 2.42 12.39
CA LYS A 61 1.61 1.77 12.77
C LYS A 61 1.69 0.25 12.95
N HIS A 62 2.59 -0.45 12.24
CA HIS A 62 2.66 -1.91 12.25
C HIS A 62 3.92 -2.47 12.94
N GLY A 63 4.90 -1.61 13.21
CA GLY A 63 6.12 -2.00 13.89
C GLY A 63 7.20 -2.58 12.97
N VAL A 64 7.93 -3.57 13.47
CA VAL A 64 9.07 -4.16 12.76
C VAL A 64 8.59 -5.19 11.75
N GLY A 65 9.06 -5.06 10.51
CA GLY A 65 8.85 -6.01 9.44
C GLY A 65 10.13 -6.31 8.70
N GLN A 66 10.20 -7.49 8.10
CA GLN A 66 11.30 -7.90 7.24
C GLN A 66 10.86 -7.79 5.78
N ILE A 67 11.72 -7.22 4.94
CA ILE A 67 11.51 -7.19 3.49
C ILE A 67 11.75 -8.60 2.95
N THR A 68 10.72 -9.23 2.42
CA THR A 68 10.80 -10.58 1.86
C THR A 68 11.16 -10.56 0.39
N GLU A 69 10.56 -9.66 -0.37
CA GLU A 69 10.79 -9.55 -1.82
C GLU A 69 10.48 -8.15 -2.36
N PHE A 70 10.97 -7.90 -3.57
CA PHE A 70 10.52 -6.77 -4.40
C PHE A 70 9.54 -7.27 -5.44
N LYS A 71 8.39 -6.65 -5.52
CA LYS A 71 7.39 -6.99 -6.52
C LYS A 71 7.13 -5.80 -7.44
N LYS A 72 7.13 -6.09 -8.74
CA LYS A 72 6.64 -5.16 -9.76
C LYS A 72 5.20 -5.51 -10.05
N MET A 73 4.33 -4.52 -9.96
CA MET A 73 2.91 -4.70 -10.23
C MET A 73 2.42 -3.59 -11.14
N ASN A 74 1.51 -3.97 -12.03
CA ASN A 74 0.81 -3.01 -12.86
C ASN A 74 -0.55 -2.71 -12.21
N ILE A 75 -0.75 -1.47 -11.80
CA ILE A 75 -2.01 -1.02 -11.21
C ILE A 75 -2.54 0.12 -12.09
N GLY A 76 -3.68 -0.14 -12.76
CA GLY A 76 -4.30 0.86 -13.62
C GLY A 76 -3.43 1.31 -14.80
N GLY A 77 -2.58 0.41 -15.35
CA GLY A 77 -1.66 0.74 -16.45
C GLY A 77 -0.35 1.40 -16.01
N ILE A 78 -0.12 1.59 -14.70
CA ILE A 78 1.11 2.17 -14.15
C ILE A 78 1.93 1.05 -13.51
N ASP A 79 3.19 0.92 -13.91
CA ASP A 79 4.11 -0.03 -13.30
C ASP A 79 4.64 0.54 -12.00
N ILE A 80 4.32 -0.13 -10.90
CA ILE A 80 4.74 0.24 -9.54
C ILE A 80 5.66 -0.85 -8.99
N GLU A 81 6.81 -0.43 -8.47
CA GLU A 81 7.69 -1.29 -7.70
C GLU A 81 7.35 -1.15 -6.21
N ALA A 82 7.21 -2.26 -5.51
CA ALA A 82 6.87 -2.28 -4.10
C ALA A 82 7.73 -3.26 -3.31
N TYR A 83 7.99 -2.92 -2.05
CA TYR A 83 8.55 -3.80 -1.03
C TYR A 83 7.42 -4.65 -0.45
N ILE A 84 7.63 -5.95 -0.36
CA ILE A 84 6.75 -6.84 0.39
C ILE A 84 7.37 -7.04 1.77
N LEU A 85 6.62 -6.64 2.79
CA LEU A 85 7.02 -6.70 4.19
C LEU A 85 6.26 -7.81 4.90
N LYS A 86 6.94 -8.58 5.73
CA LYS A 86 6.33 -9.53 6.64
C LYS A 86 6.49 -9.02 8.07
N PHE A 87 5.38 -8.72 8.73
CA PHE A 87 5.37 -8.29 10.13
C PHE A 87 5.28 -9.51 11.04
N GLU A 88 6.28 -9.65 11.93
CA GLU A 88 6.33 -10.81 12.84
C GLU A 88 5.24 -10.76 13.90
N LYS A 89 4.95 -9.56 14.41
CA LYS A 89 3.95 -9.37 15.47
C LYS A 89 2.54 -9.76 15.03
N ASP A 90 2.12 -9.29 13.88
CA ASP A 90 0.74 -9.45 13.38
C ASP A 90 0.61 -10.63 12.44
N LYS A 91 1.74 -11.30 12.09
CA LYS A 91 1.83 -12.34 11.05
C LYS A 91 1.22 -11.90 9.71
N ALA A 92 1.14 -10.60 9.51
CA ALA A 92 0.55 -9.96 8.34
C ALA A 92 1.62 -9.62 7.31
N ASN A 93 1.21 -9.59 6.04
CA ASN A 93 2.04 -9.11 4.96
C ASN A 93 1.60 -7.70 4.61
N GLY A 94 2.55 -6.79 4.52
CA GLY A 94 2.34 -5.42 4.06
C GLY A 94 3.01 -5.18 2.73
N MET A 95 2.51 -4.20 2.00
CA MET A 95 3.10 -3.76 0.76
C MET A 95 3.31 -2.26 0.80
N VAL A 96 4.56 -1.84 0.55
CA VAL A 96 4.94 -0.42 0.53
C VAL A 96 5.56 -0.09 -0.82
N PRO A 97 4.94 0.80 -1.60
CA PRO A 97 5.51 1.28 -2.86
C PRO A 97 6.87 1.96 -2.62
N VAL A 98 7.81 1.79 -3.54
CA VAL A 98 9.15 2.41 -3.44
C VAL A 98 9.05 3.93 -3.30
N ASN A 99 8.10 4.57 -3.95
CA ASN A 99 7.86 6.01 -3.84
C ASN A 99 7.43 6.48 -2.43
N LYS A 100 7.03 5.56 -1.57
CA LYS A 100 6.66 5.82 -0.18
C LYS A 100 7.64 5.20 0.82
N GLN A 101 8.87 4.90 0.38
CA GLN A 101 9.90 4.34 1.24
C GLN A 101 10.30 5.27 2.40
N SER A 102 10.05 6.57 2.28
CA SER A 102 10.24 7.54 3.37
C SER A 102 9.41 7.25 4.63
N HIS A 103 8.32 6.48 4.49
CA HIS A 103 7.54 6.00 5.64
C HIS A 103 8.21 4.85 6.39
N LEU A 104 9.19 4.19 5.77
CA LEU A 104 10.00 3.16 6.40
C LEU A 104 11.19 3.81 7.09
N ARG A 105 11.57 3.29 8.25
CA ARG A 105 12.82 3.68 8.89
C ARG A 105 13.66 2.45 9.23
N PRO A 106 14.99 2.57 9.26
CA PRO A 106 15.85 1.47 9.71
C PRO A 106 15.62 1.16 11.19
N LEU A 107 16.08 0.00 11.64
CA LEU A 107 16.11 -0.34 13.06
C LEU A 107 16.91 0.70 13.86
N ALA A 108 16.48 0.95 15.09
CA ALA A 108 17.19 1.84 15.99
C ALA A 108 18.53 1.22 16.45
N THR A 109 19.55 2.06 16.54
CA THR A 109 20.84 1.67 17.14
C THR A 109 20.72 1.60 18.66
N ILE A 110 21.66 0.90 19.31
CA ILE A 110 21.70 0.78 20.78
C ILE A 110 21.74 2.16 21.44
N ASN A 111 22.49 3.11 20.88
CA ASN A 111 22.57 4.47 21.41
C ASN A 111 21.22 5.20 21.33
N GLN A 112 20.49 5.01 20.23
CA GLN A 112 19.13 5.56 20.08
C GLN A 112 18.17 4.95 21.10
N VAL A 113 18.24 3.64 21.32
CA VAL A 113 17.42 2.94 22.32
C VAL A 113 17.72 3.48 23.73
N ASN A 114 18.99 3.61 24.09
CA ASN A 114 19.39 4.16 25.40
C ASN A 114 18.89 5.59 25.61
N LYS A 115 18.92 6.41 24.55
CA LYS A 115 18.35 7.76 24.61
C LYS A 115 16.84 7.74 24.77
N CYS A 116 16.13 6.83 24.13
CA CYS A 116 14.69 6.64 24.34
C CYS A 116 14.37 6.24 25.77
N ILE A 117 15.15 5.33 26.37
CA ILE A 117 14.99 4.93 27.77
C ILE A 117 15.18 6.14 28.70
N SER A 118 16.16 6.99 28.42
CA SER A 118 16.39 8.22 29.20
C SER A 118 15.21 9.19 29.07
N ILE A 119 14.63 9.32 27.88
CA ILE A 119 13.43 10.13 27.67
C ILE A 119 12.25 9.59 28.48
N LEU A 120 12.00 8.28 28.43
CA LEU A 120 10.91 7.63 29.15
C LEU A 120 11.04 7.80 30.68
N LYS A 121 12.26 7.83 31.21
CA LYS A 121 12.55 8.05 32.64
C LYS A 121 12.44 9.52 33.07
N SER A 122 12.47 10.47 32.14
CA SER A 122 12.39 11.89 32.44
C SER A 122 10.98 12.32 32.85
N LYS A 123 10.87 13.51 33.44
CA LYS A 123 9.58 14.07 33.84
C LYS A 123 8.71 14.39 32.61
N PRO A 124 7.39 14.17 32.67
CA PRO A 124 6.48 14.49 31.57
C PRO A 124 6.46 16.00 31.31
N LYS A 125 6.35 16.37 30.05
CA LYS A 125 6.25 17.77 29.59
C LYS A 125 4.83 18.06 29.12
N ILE A 126 3.91 18.17 30.06
CA ILE A 126 2.51 18.43 29.74
C ILE A 126 2.31 19.94 29.64
N LYS A 127 1.94 20.38 28.43
CA LYS A 127 1.51 21.78 28.22
C LYS A 127 0.05 21.94 28.63
N ARG A 128 -0.26 23.00 29.36
CA ARG A 128 -1.65 23.39 29.64
C ARG A 128 -2.29 23.93 28.37
N SER A 129 -2.85 23.07 27.56
CA SER A 129 -3.57 23.42 26.32
C SER A 129 -4.84 22.58 26.24
N MET A 130 -5.79 23.01 25.40
CA MET A 130 -7.03 22.26 25.17
C MET A 130 -6.70 20.83 24.73
N TRP A 131 -7.48 19.86 25.18
CA TRP A 131 -7.29 18.44 24.86
C TRP A 131 -7.20 18.17 23.36
N SER A 132 -8.07 18.75 22.58
CA SER A 132 -8.06 18.59 21.11
C SER A 132 -6.73 19.00 20.47
N ARG A 133 -6.14 20.10 20.93
CA ARG A 133 -4.85 20.57 20.44
C ARG A 133 -3.72 19.61 20.84
N ARG A 134 -3.72 19.11 22.07
CA ARG A 134 -2.75 18.11 22.54
C ARG A 134 -2.87 16.79 21.75
N ALA A 135 -4.09 16.34 21.50
CA ALA A 135 -4.34 15.14 20.70
C ALA A 135 -3.75 15.27 19.30
N GLN A 136 -3.93 16.41 18.64
CA GLN A 136 -3.34 16.69 17.33
C GLN A 136 -1.82 16.70 17.37
N GLU A 137 -1.20 17.33 18.40
CA GLU A 137 0.26 17.33 18.58
C GLU A 137 0.81 15.90 18.78
N TYR A 138 0.12 15.08 19.55
CA TYR A 138 0.51 13.68 19.76
C TYR A 138 0.34 12.84 18.49
N GLU A 139 -0.74 13.02 17.77
CA GLU A 139 -0.97 12.33 16.50
C GLU A 139 0.10 12.69 15.45
N ALA A 140 0.46 13.96 15.35
CA ALA A 140 1.54 14.41 14.48
C ALA A 140 2.88 13.75 14.84
N LYS A 141 3.21 13.66 16.14
CA LYS A 141 4.42 12.98 16.63
C LYS A 141 4.39 11.47 16.33
N ILE A 142 3.25 10.82 16.49
CA ILE A 142 3.09 9.40 16.17
C ILE A 142 3.26 9.16 14.67
N SER A 143 2.66 10.02 13.86
CA SER A 143 2.70 9.92 12.39
C SER A 143 4.10 10.21 11.81
N SER A 144 4.92 11.01 12.51
CA SER A 144 6.31 11.28 12.09
C SER A 144 7.19 10.02 12.09
N GLY A 145 6.82 9.00 12.88
CA GLY A 145 7.55 7.74 13.01
C GLY A 145 8.92 7.86 13.69
N LYS A 146 9.29 9.04 14.19
CA LYS A 146 10.57 9.26 14.85
C LYS A 146 10.56 8.66 16.26
N ILE A 147 11.53 7.80 16.54
CA ILE A 147 11.57 7.03 17.79
C ILE A 147 11.58 7.91 19.05
N TYR A 148 12.24 9.06 19.01
CA TYR A 148 12.30 9.97 20.18
C TYR A 148 10.97 10.65 20.42
N GLU A 149 10.28 11.07 19.37
CA GLU A 149 8.96 11.69 19.47
C GLU A 149 7.91 10.70 20.00
N LEU A 150 8.00 9.44 19.56
CA LEU A 150 7.17 8.34 20.10
C LEU A 150 7.44 8.13 21.61
N ALA A 151 8.71 8.11 22.01
CA ALA A 151 9.09 7.98 23.43
C ALA A 151 8.57 9.14 24.29
N GLU A 152 8.58 10.37 23.76
CA GLU A 152 7.99 11.54 24.43
C GLU A 152 6.47 11.39 24.62
N VAL A 153 5.74 10.97 23.57
CA VAL A 153 4.29 10.76 23.65
C VAL A 153 3.96 9.70 24.68
N VAL A 154 4.66 8.56 24.67
CA VAL A 154 4.45 7.48 25.65
C VAL A 154 4.71 7.98 27.08
N ARG A 155 5.80 8.71 27.31
CA ARG A 155 6.13 9.30 28.62
C ARG A 155 5.03 10.24 29.10
N ASP A 156 4.62 11.15 28.23
CA ASP A 156 3.67 12.21 28.57
C ASP A 156 2.26 11.63 28.83
N LEU A 157 1.84 10.62 28.09
CA LEU A 157 0.56 9.95 28.30
C LEU A 157 0.58 9.04 29.55
N ASN A 158 1.66 8.28 29.77
CA ASN A 158 1.73 7.33 30.89
C ASN A 158 1.76 8.01 32.27
N LYS A 159 2.34 9.21 32.35
CA LYS A 159 2.42 9.97 33.61
C LYS A 159 1.45 11.13 33.70
N GLY A 160 0.64 11.33 32.64
CA GLY A 160 -0.32 12.42 32.57
C GLY A 160 -1.52 12.24 33.49
N ASP A 161 -1.90 11.00 33.74
CA ASP A 161 -3.05 10.68 34.56
C ASP A 161 -2.78 11.00 36.06
N ASP A 162 -1.56 10.75 36.54
CA ASP A 162 -1.18 11.07 37.95
C ASP A 162 -1.21 12.57 38.22
N LEU A 163 -1.00 13.43 37.23
CA LEU A 163 -0.97 14.87 37.35
C LEU A 163 -2.36 15.53 37.18
N MET A 164 -3.36 14.78 36.70
CA MET A 164 -4.73 15.26 36.56
C MET A 164 -5.59 15.05 37.79
N VAL A 165 -5.21 14.11 38.66
CA VAL A 165 -5.97 13.77 39.89
C VAL A 165 -5.80 14.83 41.00
N ASP A 166 -4.73 15.61 40.99
CA ASP A 166 -4.45 16.61 42.01
C ASP A 166 -5.11 17.99 41.74
N GLN A 167 -6.04 18.11 40.81
CA GLN A 167 -6.68 19.39 40.46
C GLN A 167 -8.21 19.37 40.49
N SER A 168 -8.82 18.47 41.23
CA SER A 168 -10.26 18.50 41.52
C SER A 168 -10.56 18.94 42.96
#